data_1dbf09461e95f7842133d7369a7982ac
#
_entry.id   1dbf09461e95f7842133d7369a7982ac
#
_cell.length_a   1.000
_cell.length_b   1.000
_cell.length_c   1.000
_cell.angle_alpha   90.00
_cell.angle_beta   90.00
_cell.angle_gamma   90.00
#
_symmetry.space_group_name_H-M   'P 1'
#
loop_
_entity.id
_entity.type
_entity.pdbx_description
1 polymer ?
#
loop_
_entity_poly.entity_id
_entity_poly.type
_entity_poly.pdbx_seq_one_letter_code
_entity_poly.pdbx_strand_id
1 'polypeptide(L)'
;MAYSMDPLRDPRWAAFIDGHPQASVFHTPAWLEALRRTYGYEPIAYTTTPPGIELTNGIVLCRVYSPITGRRVVSLPFSDHCEPLVEGPEELESLIHSLERDCISERWDYFEVRPRTALAAPPRGLKPAQAFYLHSMDLTPEIKDIFQRLHKDSAQRKIRRAERERLTYEEGQNETLLEKFYQLLLRTRRRQHLPPHPRLWYRNLVNCLGDKMKLRIASKAGQPIASIVTLSFKDVLVYKYGCSDERFHNLGGMQLLLWKALQDGKETGAREFDLGRSAHDNAGLITFKDRWGAARSQLTYWRHPAWLAPITAPGWRTKIAKGMAPHIPDSVLIAAWRTKLARTIAPHIPDRLLIAIGKLLYRHLG
;
A
#
# COMPACT_ATOMS: atom_id res chain seq x y z
N MET A 1 23.52 -4.88 -19.17
CA MET A 1 23.01 -6.22 -18.78
C MET A 1 22.66 -6.15 -17.32
N ALA A 2 21.47 -6.64 -16.90
CA ALA A 2 21.14 -6.65 -15.49
C ALA A 2 21.17 -8.08 -14.91
N TYR A 3 21.38 -8.16 -13.62
CA TYR A 3 21.43 -9.38 -12.81
C TYR A 3 20.19 -9.41 -11.92
N SER A 4 19.63 -10.60 -11.73
CA SER A 4 18.55 -10.82 -10.76
C SER A 4 19.09 -11.47 -9.49
N MET A 5 18.48 -11.13 -8.33
CA MET A 5 18.86 -11.68 -7.03
C MET A 5 17.65 -11.80 -6.11
N ASP A 6 17.79 -12.62 -5.07
CA ASP A 6 16.81 -12.70 -3.98
C ASP A 6 17.15 -11.61 -2.92
N PRO A 7 16.35 -10.54 -2.79
CA PRO A 7 16.62 -9.45 -1.86
C PRO A 7 16.47 -9.84 -0.38
N LEU A 8 15.96 -11.04 -0.10
CA LEU A 8 15.89 -11.58 1.26
C LEU A 8 17.14 -12.38 1.67
N ARG A 9 17.90 -12.85 0.67
CA ARG A 9 19.10 -13.68 0.90
C ARG A 9 20.41 -12.94 0.63
N ASP A 10 20.37 -11.97 -0.27
CA ASP A 10 21.56 -11.19 -0.61
C ASP A 10 21.68 -10.00 0.36
N PRO A 11 22.71 -9.97 1.24
CA PRO A 11 22.88 -8.93 2.25
C PRO A 11 23.16 -7.55 1.63
N ARG A 12 23.63 -7.49 0.38
CA ARG A 12 23.89 -6.23 -0.32
C ARG A 12 22.60 -5.41 -0.50
N TRP A 13 21.43 -6.08 -0.63
CA TRP A 13 20.16 -5.39 -0.77
C TRP A 13 19.83 -4.54 0.47
N ALA A 14 19.98 -5.11 1.67
CA ALA A 14 19.73 -4.38 2.90
C ALA A 14 20.67 -3.17 3.06
N ALA A 15 21.96 -3.35 2.83
CA ALA A 15 22.95 -2.28 2.90
C ALA A 15 22.67 -1.16 1.87
N PHE A 16 22.31 -1.54 0.63
CA PHE A 16 21.98 -0.61 -0.43
C PHE A 16 20.78 0.28 -0.09
N ILE A 17 19.66 -0.32 0.36
CA ILE A 17 18.46 0.45 0.68
C ILE A 17 18.65 1.34 1.91
N ASP A 18 19.50 0.95 2.86
CA ASP A 18 19.82 1.79 4.02
C ASP A 18 20.60 3.06 3.61
N GLY A 19 21.44 2.98 2.60
CA GLY A 19 22.17 4.13 2.04
C GLY A 19 21.37 4.97 1.03
N HIS A 20 20.41 4.37 0.30
CA HIS A 20 19.77 5.03 -0.83
C HIS A 20 18.66 6.01 -0.41
N PRO A 21 18.70 7.31 -0.79
CA PRO A 21 17.79 8.34 -0.28
C PRO A 21 16.31 8.09 -0.65
N GLN A 22 16.03 7.51 -1.81
CA GLN A 22 14.66 7.26 -2.27
C GLN A 22 14.08 5.91 -1.81
N ALA A 23 14.85 5.11 -1.06
CA ALA A 23 14.36 3.86 -0.52
C ALA A 23 13.25 4.11 0.52
N SER A 24 12.18 3.35 0.45
CA SER A 24 11.03 3.41 1.37
C SER A 24 10.91 2.14 2.20
N VAL A 25 10.02 2.14 3.17
CA VAL A 25 9.69 0.95 3.98
C VAL A 25 9.30 -0.26 3.11
N PHE A 26 8.77 -0.03 1.92
CA PHE A 26 8.35 -1.09 1.00
C PHE A 26 9.53 -1.85 0.37
N HIS A 27 10.72 -1.24 0.26
CA HIS A 27 11.94 -1.89 -0.22
C HIS A 27 12.58 -2.81 0.82
N THR A 28 12.20 -2.67 2.08
CA THR A 28 12.87 -3.37 3.19
C THR A 28 12.68 -4.89 3.13
N PRO A 29 13.70 -5.68 3.46
CA PRO A 29 13.55 -7.12 3.63
C PRO A 29 12.40 -7.50 4.56
N ALA A 30 12.10 -6.67 5.56
CA ALA A 30 10.98 -6.86 6.48
C ALA A 30 9.61 -6.84 5.79
N TRP A 31 9.37 -5.88 4.88
CA TRP A 31 8.15 -5.83 4.08
C TRP A 31 8.04 -7.01 3.12
N LEU A 32 9.14 -7.33 2.44
CA LEU A 32 9.22 -8.44 1.48
C LEU A 32 8.98 -9.78 2.16
N GLU A 33 9.56 -9.97 3.36
CA GLU A 33 9.37 -11.19 4.15
C GLU A 33 7.92 -11.32 4.64
N ALA A 34 7.26 -10.23 5.03
CA ALA A 34 5.84 -10.25 5.41
C ALA A 34 4.96 -10.69 4.22
N LEU A 35 5.24 -10.24 3.01
CA LEU A 35 4.57 -10.68 1.78
C LEU A 35 4.78 -12.18 1.53
N ARG A 36 6.02 -12.65 1.64
CA ARG A 36 6.38 -14.05 1.47
C ARG A 36 5.69 -14.96 2.48
N ARG A 37 5.76 -14.61 3.78
CA ARG A 37 5.16 -15.41 4.86
C ARG A 37 3.64 -15.46 4.79
N THR A 38 3.01 -14.41 4.28
CA THR A 38 1.55 -14.34 4.28
C THR A 38 0.93 -14.95 3.04
N TYR A 39 1.49 -14.65 1.87
CA TYR A 39 0.86 -14.95 0.59
C TYR A 39 1.65 -15.92 -0.27
N GLY A 40 2.91 -16.21 0.11
CA GLY A 40 3.82 -17.03 -0.68
C GLY A 40 4.37 -16.30 -1.91
N TYR A 41 4.32 -14.96 -1.93
CA TYR A 41 4.92 -14.20 -3.03
C TYR A 41 6.43 -14.28 -2.96
N GLU A 42 7.07 -14.31 -4.12
CA GLU A 42 8.52 -14.46 -4.24
C GLU A 42 9.16 -13.11 -4.61
N PRO A 43 9.83 -12.44 -3.66
CA PRO A 43 10.58 -11.22 -3.97
C PRO A 43 11.73 -11.50 -4.91
N ILE A 44 11.96 -10.58 -5.84
CA ILE A 44 13.10 -10.56 -6.76
C ILE A 44 13.56 -9.12 -6.94
N ALA A 45 14.86 -8.91 -6.96
CA ALA A 45 15.44 -7.61 -7.31
C ALA A 45 16.31 -7.74 -8.56
N TYR A 46 16.32 -6.69 -9.36
CA TYR A 46 17.19 -6.54 -10.53
C TYR A 46 18.13 -5.38 -10.30
N THR A 47 19.39 -5.52 -10.70
CA THR A 47 20.43 -4.51 -10.62
C THR A 47 21.36 -4.61 -11.83
N THR A 48 21.97 -3.50 -12.23
CA THR A 48 23.04 -3.52 -13.25
C THR A 48 24.41 -3.86 -12.64
N THR A 49 24.50 -3.85 -11.30
CA THR A 49 25.74 -4.16 -10.57
C THR A 49 26.07 -5.65 -10.62
N PRO A 50 27.28 -6.05 -11.02
CA PRO A 50 27.70 -7.45 -11.01
C PRO A 50 27.67 -8.08 -9.61
N PRO A 51 27.55 -9.43 -9.55
CA PRO A 51 27.71 -10.16 -8.29
C PRO A 51 29.04 -9.85 -7.59
N GLY A 52 29.01 -9.77 -6.25
CA GLY A 52 30.23 -9.52 -5.45
C GLY A 52 30.61 -8.07 -5.27
N ILE A 53 29.93 -7.12 -5.93
CA ILE A 53 30.16 -5.68 -5.82
C ILE A 53 28.96 -5.04 -5.08
N GLU A 54 29.20 -3.96 -4.32
CA GLU A 54 28.16 -3.19 -3.66
C GLU A 54 27.16 -2.65 -4.68
N LEU A 55 25.87 -2.71 -4.35
CA LEU A 55 24.82 -2.29 -5.27
C LEU A 55 24.83 -0.77 -5.44
N THR A 56 24.74 -0.32 -6.68
CA THR A 56 24.58 1.10 -7.04
C THR A 56 23.16 1.44 -7.44
N ASN A 57 22.40 0.46 -7.92
CA ASN A 57 21.00 0.65 -8.34
C ASN A 57 20.20 -0.64 -8.14
N GLY A 58 18.88 -0.52 -8.25
CA GLY A 58 18.03 -1.70 -8.22
C GLY A 58 16.52 -1.40 -8.33
N ILE A 59 15.79 -2.38 -8.81
CA ILE A 59 14.33 -2.42 -8.78
C ILE A 59 13.89 -3.69 -8.10
N VAL A 60 12.97 -3.59 -7.14
CA VAL A 60 12.43 -4.75 -6.42
C VAL A 60 10.97 -4.99 -6.82
N LEU A 61 10.67 -6.25 -7.05
CA LEU A 61 9.34 -6.73 -7.43
C LEU A 61 9.01 -8.01 -6.67
N CYS A 62 7.76 -8.47 -6.79
CA CYS A 62 7.34 -9.79 -6.35
C CYS A 62 6.75 -10.57 -7.51
N ARG A 63 7.15 -11.83 -7.66
CA ARG A 63 6.45 -12.81 -8.50
C ARG A 63 5.15 -13.19 -7.81
N VAL A 64 4.06 -13.07 -8.53
CA VAL A 64 2.72 -13.46 -8.08
C VAL A 64 2.16 -14.45 -9.08
N TYR A 65 2.16 -15.73 -8.70
CA TYR A 65 1.65 -16.81 -9.54
C TYR A 65 0.31 -17.29 -9.02
N SER A 66 -0.66 -17.22 -9.88
CA SER A 66 -2.05 -17.54 -9.55
C SER A 66 -2.73 -18.30 -10.68
N PRO A 67 -3.39 -19.43 -10.39
CA PRO A 67 -4.19 -20.14 -11.40
C PRO A 67 -5.41 -19.32 -11.85
N ILE A 68 -5.79 -18.27 -11.10
CA ILE A 68 -6.96 -17.45 -11.37
C ILE A 68 -6.57 -16.19 -12.15
N THR A 69 -5.48 -15.51 -11.75
CA THR A 69 -5.08 -14.19 -12.27
C THR A 69 -3.79 -14.23 -13.07
N GLY A 70 -3.21 -15.42 -13.29
CA GLY A 70 -2.04 -15.63 -14.12
C GLY A 70 -0.70 -15.41 -13.41
N ARG A 71 0.35 -15.27 -14.23
CA ARG A 71 1.72 -15.04 -13.80
C ARG A 71 2.08 -13.59 -14.00
N ARG A 72 2.40 -12.89 -12.92
CA ARG A 72 2.81 -11.49 -13.01
C ARG A 72 3.91 -11.15 -12.04
N VAL A 73 4.60 -10.08 -12.34
CA VAL A 73 5.66 -9.54 -11.49
C VAL A 73 5.37 -8.08 -11.24
N VAL A 74 5.22 -7.69 -9.97
CA VAL A 74 4.75 -6.35 -9.61
C VAL A 74 5.60 -5.73 -8.52
N SER A 75 5.80 -4.45 -8.60
CA SER A 75 6.57 -3.65 -7.64
C SER A 75 5.63 -2.78 -6.81
N LEU A 76 5.20 -3.08 -5.60
CA LEU A 76 5.11 -4.33 -4.87
C LEU A 76 3.65 -4.61 -4.53
N PRO A 77 3.26 -5.86 -4.27
CA PRO A 77 1.93 -6.13 -3.78
C PRO A 77 1.63 -5.33 -2.50
N PHE A 78 0.43 -4.72 -2.44
CA PHE A 78 -0.08 -3.96 -1.30
C PHE A 78 0.74 -2.74 -0.87
N SER A 79 1.80 -2.35 -1.61
CA SER A 79 2.40 -1.03 -1.50
C SER A 79 1.58 0.00 -2.29
N ASP A 80 1.69 1.28 -1.91
CA ASP A 80 1.09 2.36 -2.69
C ASP A 80 2.01 2.76 -3.84
N HIS A 81 3.31 2.71 -3.61
CA HIS A 81 4.38 2.94 -4.59
C HIS A 81 5.61 2.10 -4.20
N CYS A 82 6.54 1.95 -5.12
CA CYS A 82 7.87 1.42 -4.90
C CYS A 82 8.78 1.97 -5.99
N GLU A 83 9.61 2.94 -5.63
CA GLU A 83 10.47 3.66 -6.56
C GLU A 83 11.56 2.74 -7.13
N PRO A 84 11.83 2.73 -8.44
CA PRO A 84 13.09 2.20 -8.95
C PRO A 84 14.25 3.00 -8.38
N LEU A 85 15.17 2.33 -7.69
CA LEU A 85 16.32 2.98 -7.06
C LEU A 85 17.44 3.09 -8.08
N VAL A 86 17.44 4.15 -8.89
CA VAL A 86 18.37 4.39 -10.00
C VAL A 86 18.82 5.85 -10.02
N GLU A 87 20.03 6.10 -10.52
CA GLU A 87 20.56 7.47 -10.64
C GLU A 87 20.04 8.18 -11.90
N GLY A 88 19.70 7.44 -12.93
CA GLY A 88 19.28 8.04 -14.20
C GLY A 88 18.41 7.16 -15.10
N PRO A 89 17.89 7.74 -16.19
CA PRO A 89 17.00 7.06 -17.12
C PRO A 89 17.65 5.87 -17.84
N GLU A 90 18.96 5.91 -18.08
CA GLU A 90 19.69 4.83 -18.77
C GLU A 90 19.75 3.55 -17.93
N GLU A 91 19.95 3.70 -16.60
CA GLU A 91 19.92 2.58 -15.67
C GLU A 91 18.50 1.96 -15.61
N LEU A 92 17.46 2.83 -15.52
CA LEU A 92 16.08 2.38 -15.55
C LEU A 92 15.79 1.62 -16.85
N GLU A 93 16.20 2.14 -18.00
CA GLU A 93 15.98 1.49 -19.31
C GLU A 93 16.67 0.11 -19.37
N SER A 94 17.90 0.00 -18.84
CA SER A 94 18.63 -1.26 -18.78
C SER A 94 17.93 -2.31 -17.89
N LEU A 95 17.39 -1.89 -16.74
CA LEU A 95 16.62 -2.75 -15.83
C LEU A 95 15.30 -3.20 -16.47
N ILE A 96 14.58 -2.27 -17.10
CA ILE A 96 13.31 -2.56 -17.78
C ILE A 96 13.52 -3.52 -18.96
N HIS A 97 14.57 -3.31 -19.77
CA HIS A 97 14.89 -4.23 -20.86
C HIS A 97 15.16 -5.65 -20.35
N SER A 98 15.80 -5.80 -19.20
CA SER A 98 16.02 -7.12 -18.59
C SER A 98 14.72 -7.76 -18.09
N LEU A 99 13.81 -6.96 -17.51
CA LEU A 99 12.46 -7.41 -17.14
C LEU A 99 11.63 -7.82 -18.37
N GLU A 100 11.74 -7.11 -19.49
CA GLU A 100 11.08 -7.47 -20.77
C GLU A 100 11.54 -8.81 -21.29
N ARG A 101 12.85 -9.04 -21.30
CA ARG A 101 13.43 -10.33 -21.70
C ARG A 101 12.93 -11.48 -20.80
N ASP A 102 12.95 -11.27 -19.48
CA ASP A 102 12.53 -12.30 -18.52
C ASP A 102 11.00 -12.49 -18.54
N CYS A 103 10.23 -11.46 -18.86
CA CYS A 103 8.78 -11.55 -19.09
C CYS A 103 8.45 -12.55 -20.21
N ILE A 104 9.24 -12.55 -21.28
CA ILE A 104 9.08 -13.47 -22.41
C ILE A 104 9.56 -14.89 -22.01
N SER A 105 10.78 -15.01 -21.46
CA SER A 105 11.40 -16.30 -21.18
C SER A 105 10.68 -17.08 -20.07
N GLU A 106 10.22 -16.39 -19.02
CA GLU A 106 9.47 -16.99 -17.89
C GLU A 106 7.94 -17.01 -18.15
N ARG A 107 7.48 -16.49 -19.29
CA ARG A 107 6.06 -16.45 -19.68
C ARG A 107 5.19 -15.73 -18.65
N TRP A 108 5.61 -14.52 -18.24
CA TRP A 108 4.75 -13.67 -17.42
C TRP A 108 3.67 -13.05 -18.31
N ASP A 109 2.47 -12.92 -17.78
CA ASP A 109 1.40 -12.20 -18.47
C ASP A 109 1.74 -10.72 -18.55
N TYR A 110 2.35 -10.18 -17.47
CA TYR A 110 2.88 -8.82 -17.43
C TYR A 110 3.83 -8.60 -16.25
N PHE A 111 4.59 -7.52 -16.32
CA PHE A 111 5.16 -6.90 -15.14
C PHE A 111 4.66 -5.46 -14.97
N GLU A 112 4.65 -4.99 -13.71
CA GLU A 112 4.14 -3.66 -13.34
C GLU A 112 5.12 -2.94 -12.42
N VAL A 113 5.46 -1.70 -12.76
CA VAL A 113 6.34 -0.82 -11.97
C VAL A 113 5.50 0.31 -11.40
N ARG A 114 5.71 0.64 -10.12
CA ARG A 114 4.95 1.64 -9.37
C ARG A 114 5.84 2.77 -8.87
N PRO A 115 6.49 3.54 -9.73
CA PRO A 115 7.36 4.63 -9.30
C PRO A 115 6.54 5.66 -8.52
N ARG A 116 7.14 6.22 -7.48
CA ARG A 116 6.57 7.33 -6.73
C ARG A 116 6.72 8.64 -7.48
N THR A 117 7.85 8.79 -8.13
CA THR A 117 8.19 9.95 -8.95
C THR A 117 7.63 9.79 -10.36
N ALA A 118 7.09 10.85 -10.94
CA ALA A 118 6.64 10.83 -12.30
C ALA A 118 7.83 10.58 -13.25
N LEU A 119 7.72 9.58 -14.12
CA LEU A 119 8.73 9.33 -15.14
C LEU A 119 8.59 10.39 -16.24
N ALA A 120 9.58 11.25 -16.38
CA ALA A 120 9.61 12.30 -17.42
C ALA A 120 9.67 11.68 -18.82
N ALA A 121 10.43 10.59 -18.98
CA ALA A 121 10.52 9.78 -20.18
C ALA A 121 10.41 8.31 -19.79
N PRO A 122 9.21 7.69 -19.90
CA PRO A 122 9.07 6.27 -19.58
C PRO A 122 9.85 5.42 -20.59
N PRO A 123 10.53 4.35 -20.13
CA PRO A 123 11.19 3.39 -21.02
C PRO A 123 10.25 2.87 -22.10
N ARG A 124 10.81 2.58 -23.27
CA ARG A 124 10.06 1.98 -24.40
C ARG A 124 9.41 0.68 -23.91
N GLY A 125 8.19 0.39 -24.36
CA GLY A 125 7.47 -0.83 -23.98
C GLY A 125 6.62 -0.70 -22.71
N LEU A 126 6.88 0.27 -21.83
CA LEU A 126 6.02 0.58 -20.72
C LEU A 126 4.85 1.49 -21.13
N LYS A 127 3.65 1.17 -20.66
CA LYS A 127 2.44 2.00 -20.84
C LYS A 127 1.77 2.25 -19.49
N PRO A 128 1.12 3.42 -19.33
CA PRO A 128 0.34 3.69 -18.12
C PRO A 128 -0.82 2.69 -18.03
N ALA A 129 -0.90 2.01 -16.89
CA ALA A 129 -1.93 0.99 -16.59
C ALA A 129 -2.99 1.53 -15.63
N GLN A 130 -2.57 2.25 -14.60
CA GLN A 130 -3.45 2.85 -13.60
C GLN A 130 -2.86 4.17 -13.12
N ALA A 131 -3.75 5.09 -12.74
CA ALA A 131 -3.35 6.39 -12.21
C ALA A 131 -4.13 6.70 -10.92
N PHE A 132 -3.45 7.36 -9.99
CA PHE A 132 -3.95 7.72 -8.66
C PHE A 132 -3.40 9.10 -8.27
N TYR A 133 -3.98 9.71 -7.24
CA TYR A 133 -3.32 10.77 -6.49
C TYR A 133 -2.52 10.15 -5.34
N LEU A 134 -1.27 10.55 -5.18
CA LEU A 134 -0.49 10.38 -3.97
C LEU A 134 -0.64 11.63 -3.11
N HIS A 135 -0.80 11.46 -1.80
CA HIS A 135 -0.92 12.57 -0.87
C HIS A 135 0.20 12.52 0.15
N SER A 136 0.91 13.62 0.32
CA SER A 136 1.95 13.74 1.34
C SER A 136 1.89 15.09 2.05
N MET A 137 2.35 15.10 3.30
CA MET A 137 2.45 16.29 4.13
C MET A 137 3.91 16.54 4.47
N ASP A 138 4.35 17.79 4.32
CA ASP A 138 5.64 18.25 4.80
C ASP A 138 5.58 18.42 6.33
N LEU A 139 6.47 17.72 7.04
CA LEU A 139 6.62 17.78 8.49
C LEU A 139 7.79 18.67 8.93
N THR A 140 8.48 19.35 8.03
CA THR A 140 9.59 20.23 8.38
C THR A 140 9.15 21.47 9.19
N PRO A 141 7.96 22.10 8.96
CA PRO A 141 7.51 23.25 9.75
C PRO A 141 7.24 22.90 11.21
N GLU A 142 7.17 23.94 12.06
CA GLU A 142 6.82 23.77 13.46
C GLU A 142 5.43 23.15 13.63
N ILE A 143 5.26 22.33 14.68
CA ILE A 143 4.04 21.56 14.92
C ILE A 143 2.78 22.46 15.00
N LYS A 144 2.92 23.68 15.55
CA LYS A 144 1.83 24.65 15.62
C LYS A 144 1.43 25.17 14.23
N ASP A 145 2.40 25.33 13.33
CA ASP A 145 2.15 25.82 11.97
C ASP A 145 1.48 24.73 11.13
N ILE A 146 1.92 23.48 11.30
CA ILE A 146 1.25 22.33 10.71
C ILE A 146 -0.21 22.28 11.21
N PHE A 147 -0.46 22.42 12.52
CA PHE A 147 -1.82 22.40 13.06
C PHE A 147 -2.69 23.51 12.48
N GLN A 148 -2.16 24.72 12.29
CA GLN A 148 -2.90 25.86 11.72
C GLN A 148 -3.30 25.63 10.25
N ARG A 149 -2.50 24.88 9.50
CA ARG A 149 -2.79 24.52 8.09
C ARG A 149 -3.89 23.45 7.96
N LEU A 150 -4.19 22.70 9.02
CA LEU A 150 -5.27 21.72 9.02
C LEU A 150 -6.62 22.43 8.85
N HIS A 151 -7.55 21.81 8.13
CA HIS A 151 -8.89 22.35 7.97
C HIS A 151 -9.59 22.53 9.33
N LYS A 152 -10.10 23.74 9.59
CA LYS A 152 -10.64 24.15 10.91
C LYS A 152 -11.71 23.20 11.44
N ASP A 153 -12.73 22.88 10.64
CA ASP A 153 -13.90 22.12 11.10
C ASP A 153 -13.70 20.62 11.10
N SER A 154 -13.03 20.09 10.08
CA SER A 154 -12.94 18.63 9.86
C SER A 154 -11.71 18.00 10.49
N ALA A 155 -10.68 18.77 10.81
CA ALA A 155 -9.48 18.31 11.49
C ALA A 155 -9.32 18.96 12.86
N GLN A 156 -9.02 20.26 12.94
CA GLN A 156 -8.73 20.93 14.21
C GLN A 156 -9.87 20.80 15.23
N ARG A 157 -11.13 21.13 14.84
CA ARG A 157 -12.28 21.03 15.75
C ARG A 157 -12.51 19.58 16.21
N LYS A 158 -12.28 18.58 15.35
CA LYS A 158 -12.44 17.18 15.72
C LYS A 158 -11.33 16.67 16.63
N ILE A 159 -10.08 17.12 16.45
CA ILE A 159 -8.97 16.84 17.37
C ILE A 159 -9.33 17.39 18.77
N ARG A 160 -9.68 18.69 18.86
CA ARG A 160 -10.09 19.31 20.13
C ARG A 160 -11.34 18.66 20.74
N ARG A 161 -12.25 18.15 19.90
CA ARG A 161 -13.41 17.37 20.40
C ARG A 161 -12.97 16.07 21.02
N ALA A 162 -12.09 15.30 20.37
CA ALA A 162 -11.58 14.06 20.90
C ALA A 162 -10.91 14.23 22.28
N GLU A 163 -10.17 15.32 22.46
CA GLU A 163 -9.57 15.68 23.74
C GLU A 163 -10.64 15.99 24.82
N ARG A 164 -11.64 16.82 24.51
CA ARG A 164 -12.76 17.11 25.44
C ARG A 164 -13.59 15.89 25.80
N GLU A 165 -13.78 14.97 24.83
CA GLU A 165 -14.48 13.69 25.02
C GLU A 165 -13.63 12.70 25.84
N ARG A 166 -12.40 13.05 26.19
CA ARG A 166 -11.46 12.21 26.95
C ARG A 166 -11.28 10.84 26.28
N LEU A 167 -11.04 10.83 24.98
CA LEU A 167 -10.68 9.60 24.29
C LEU A 167 -9.32 9.13 24.79
N THR A 168 -9.22 7.85 25.13
CA THR A 168 -7.93 7.23 25.48
C THR A 168 -7.16 6.89 24.22
N TYR A 169 -5.84 6.99 24.31
CA TYR A 169 -4.89 6.69 23.25
C TYR A 169 -3.95 5.58 23.71
N GLU A 170 -3.78 4.58 22.87
CA GLU A 170 -2.83 3.48 23.06
C GLU A 170 -2.03 3.29 21.78
N GLU A 171 -0.74 2.97 21.90
CA GLU A 171 0.10 2.60 20.76
C GLU A 171 1.04 1.44 21.09
N GLY A 172 1.50 0.75 20.07
CA GLY A 172 2.45 -0.35 20.20
C GLY A 172 2.28 -1.41 19.13
N GLN A 173 2.76 -2.64 19.45
CA GLN A 173 2.84 -3.76 18.48
C GLN A 173 2.35 -5.08 19.09
N ASN A 174 1.71 -5.03 20.27
CA ASN A 174 1.29 -6.24 20.96
C ASN A 174 0.01 -6.86 20.38
N GLU A 175 -0.23 -8.11 20.71
CA GLU A 175 -1.36 -8.89 20.20
C GLU A 175 -2.72 -8.30 20.63
N THR A 176 -2.81 -7.64 21.78
CA THR A 176 -4.03 -6.97 22.26
C THR A 176 -4.42 -5.80 21.36
N LEU A 177 -3.45 -4.97 20.97
CA LEU A 177 -3.69 -3.86 20.03
C LEU A 177 -4.01 -4.40 18.63
N LEU A 178 -3.36 -5.48 18.21
CA LEU A 178 -3.65 -6.14 16.93
C LEU A 178 -5.09 -6.65 16.90
N GLU A 179 -5.59 -7.22 17.99
CA GLU A 179 -6.98 -7.68 18.08
C GLU A 179 -7.96 -6.50 18.00
N LYS A 180 -7.74 -5.44 18.79
CA LYS A 180 -8.57 -4.21 18.74
C LYS A 180 -8.61 -3.62 17.33
N PHE A 181 -7.46 -3.51 16.67
CA PHE A 181 -7.36 -3.06 15.28
C PHE A 181 -8.15 -3.96 14.33
N TYR A 182 -7.96 -5.28 14.43
CA TYR A 182 -8.58 -6.22 13.48
C TYR A 182 -10.10 -6.23 13.58
N GLN A 183 -10.65 -6.13 14.79
CA GLN A 183 -12.09 -5.99 15.01
C GLN A 183 -12.67 -4.71 14.36
N LEU A 184 -12.00 -3.56 14.50
CA LEU A 184 -12.39 -2.32 13.82
C LEU A 184 -12.25 -2.42 12.30
N LEU A 185 -11.21 -3.13 11.84
CA LEU A 185 -11.00 -3.39 10.41
C LEU A 185 -12.15 -4.20 9.81
N LEU A 186 -12.60 -5.26 10.48
CA LEU A 186 -13.74 -6.07 10.03
C LEU A 186 -14.98 -5.21 9.86
N ARG A 187 -15.31 -4.35 10.83
CA ARG A 187 -16.44 -3.41 10.75
C ARG A 187 -16.30 -2.46 9.56
N THR A 188 -15.10 -1.89 9.39
CA THR A 188 -14.81 -0.97 8.28
C THR A 188 -14.93 -1.67 6.93
N ARG A 189 -14.41 -2.89 6.80
CA ARG A 189 -14.47 -3.66 5.56
C ARG A 189 -15.88 -4.10 5.20
N ARG A 190 -16.71 -4.48 6.20
CA ARG A 190 -18.14 -4.72 5.99
C ARG A 190 -18.83 -3.49 5.40
N ARG A 191 -18.65 -2.31 6.01
CA ARG A 191 -19.23 -1.05 5.52
C ARG A 191 -18.78 -0.72 4.11
N GLN A 192 -17.52 -1.04 3.77
CA GLN A 192 -16.95 -0.81 2.44
C GLN A 192 -17.35 -1.91 1.43
N HIS A 193 -18.03 -2.96 1.86
CA HIS A 193 -18.31 -4.15 1.06
C HIS A 193 -17.04 -4.76 0.46
N LEU A 194 -15.98 -4.87 1.25
CA LEU A 194 -14.69 -5.44 0.86
C LEU A 194 -14.28 -6.53 1.85
N PRO A 195 -13.70 -7.63 1.38
CA PRO A 195 -13.09 -8.62 2.28
C PRO A 195 -11.86 -8.01 2.98
N PRO A 196 -11.57 -8.39 4.22
CA PRO A 196 -10.35 -7.98 4.92
C PRO A 196 -9.15 -8.79 4.43
N HIS A 197 -7.96 -8.22 4.54
CA HIS A 197 -6.75 -9.05 4.57
C HIS A 197 -6.81 -10.02 5.75
N PRO A 198 -6.21 -11.22 5.65
CA PRO A 198 -6.17 -12.17 6.76
C PRO A 198 -5.42 -11.55 7.96
N ARG A 199 -5.83 -11.90 9.18
CA ARG A 199 -5.15 -11.44 10.40
C ARG A 199 -3.65 -11.77 10.40
N LEU A 200 -3.29 -12.89 9.76
CA LEU A 200 -1.89 -13.32 9.58
C LEU A 200 -1.04 -12.25 8.87
N TRP A 201 -1.61 -11.49 7.92
CA TRP A 201 -0.91 -10.39 7.26
C TRP A 201 -0.41 -9.34 8.26
N TYR A 202 -1.30 -8.88 9.13
CA TYR A 202 -0.95 -7.85 10.12
C TYR A 202 -0.02 -8.38 11.20
N ARG A 203 -0.17 -9.64 11.60
CA ARG A 203 0.75 -10.31 12.53
C ARG A 203 2.15 -10.42 11.92
N ASN A 204 2.25 -10.82 10.66
CA ASN A 204 3.53 -10.89 9.97
C ASN A 204 4.15 -9.51 9.75
N LEU A 205 3.33 -8.46 9.51
CA LEU A 205 3.84 -7.08 9.48
C LEU A 205 4.44 -6.68 10.84
N VAL A 206 3.73 -6.93 11.95
CA VAL A 206 4.26 -6.68 13.31
C VAL A 206 5.58 -7.42 13.52
N ASN A 207 5.61 -8.72 13.23
CA ASN A 207 6.78 -9.56 13.49
C ASN A 207 7.99 -9.22 12.61
N CYS A 208 7.76 -8.81 11.35
CA CYS A 208 8.85 -8.51 10.42
C CYS A 208 9.35 -7.06 10.54
N LEU A 209 8.44 -6.10 10.70
CA LEU A 209 8.78 -4.67 10.73
C LEU A 209 9.24 -4.20 12.12
N GLY A 210 8.81 -4.87 13.20
CA GLY A 210 9.19 -4.48 14.56
C GLY A 210 8.88 -3.00 14.81
N ASP A 211 9.84 -2.26 15.36
CA ASP A 211 9.67 -0.85 15.73
C ASP A 211 9.35 0.10 14.55
N LYS A 212 9.54 -0.38 13.31
CA LYS A 212 9.13 0.38 12.11
C LYS A 212 7.60 0.40 11.91
N MET A 213 6.82 -0.36 12.69
CA MET A 213 5.36 -0.39 12.60
C MET A 213 4.73 -0.04 13.95
N LYS A 214 3.74 0.84 13.97
CA LYS A 214 2.93 1.13 15.15
C LYS A 214 1.44 0.97 14.86
N LEU A 215 0.76 0.23 15.72
CA LEU A 215 -0.70 0.21 15.85
C LEU A 215 -1.10 1.32 16.83
N ARG A 216 -2.04 2.16 16.45
CA ARG A 216 -2.55 3.26 17.28
C ARG A 216 -4.06 3.12 17.40
N ILE A 217 -4.56 3.15 18.62
CA ILE A 217 -5.97 2.93 18.98
C ILE A 217 -6.50 4.13 19.74
N ALA A 218 -7.66 4.63 19.32
CA ALA A 218 -8.47 5.55 20.13
C ALA A 218 -9.68 4.81 20.68
N SER A 219 -9.93 4.97 22.00
CA SER A 219 -11.06 4.33 22.66
C SER A 219 -11.92 5.35 23.41
N LYS A 220 -13.23 5.06 23.56
CA LYS A 220 -14.17 5.79 24.42
C LYS A 220 -14.68 4.83 25.50
N ALA A 221 -14.44 5.18 26.76
CA ALA A 221 -14.84 4.34 27.90
C ALA A 221 -14.41 2.86 27.74
N GLY A 222 -13.14 2.64 27.35
CA GLY A 222 -12.56 1.31 27.13
C GLY A 222 -12.93 0.63 25.79
N GLN A 223 -13.91 1.16 25.06
CA GLN A 223 -14.30 0.61 23.74
C GLN A 223 -13.46 1.20 22.61
N PRO A 224 -12.72 0.40 21.82
CA PRO A 224 -12.02 0.87 20.63
C PRO A 224 -13.00 1.43 19.60
N ILE A 225 -12.73 2.67 19.11
CA ILE A 225 -13.59 3.38 18.16
C ILE A 225 -12.89 3.74 16.85
N ALA A 226 -11.57 3.86 16.87
CA ALA A 226 -10.75 4.10 15.68
C ALA A 226 -9.37 3.48 15.86
N SER A 227 -8.76 3.09 14.76
CA SER A 227 -7.37 2.61 14.72
C SER A 227 -6.69 2.99 13.43
N ILE A 228 -5.39 3.26 13.53
CA ILE A 228 -4.51 3.41 12.36
C ILE A 228 -3.26 2.54 12.52
N VAL A 229 -2.66 2.20 11.38
CA VAL A 229 -1.34 1.60 11.29
C VAL A 229 -0.42 2.58 10.58
N THR A 230 0.70 2.89 11.20
CA THR A 230 1.76 3.69 10.63
C THR A 230 3.05 2.88 10.48
N LEU A 231 3.81 3.19 9.44
CA LEU A 231 5.12 2.60 9.18
C LEU A 231 6.14 3.72 9.13
N SER A 232 7.33 3.51 9.73
CA SER A 232 8.42 4.48 9.73
C SER A 232 9.65 3.89 9.05
N PHE A 233 10.26 4.65 8.16
CA PHE A 233 11.54 4.31 7.56
C PHE A 233 12.27 5.59 7.16
N LYS A 234 13.50 5.75 7.63
CA LYS A 234 14.26 6.99 7.49
C LYS A 234 13.44 8.18 8.01
N ASP A 235 13.30 9.21 7.21
CA ASP A 235 12.59 10.44 7.50
C ASP A 235 11.13 10.45 7.00
N VAL A 236 10.58 9.28 6.62
CA VAL A 236 9.20 9.15 6.14
C VAL A 236 8.34 8.33 7.10
N LEU A 237 7.24 8.93 7.55
CA LEU A 237 6.14 8.25 8.21
C LEU A 237 5.05 7.94 7.19
N VAL A 238 4.59 6.69 7.12
CA VAL A 238 3.54 6.24 6.18
C VAL A 238 2.27 5.90 6.93
N TYR A 239 1.14 6.51 6.59
CA TYR A 239 -0.20 6.07 7.00
C TYR A 239 -0.65 4.91 6.12
N LYS A 240 -0.59 3.69 6.64
CA LYS A 240 -0.82 2.49 5.83
C LYS A 240 -2.24 1.95 5.90
N TYR A 241 -2.82 1.88 7.07
CA TYR A 241 -4.19 1.39 7.26
C TYR A 241 -4.95 2.26 8.25
N GLY A 242 -6.25 2.43 8.01
CA GLY A 242 -7.15 3.08 8.93
C GLY A 242 -8.50 2.39 8.98
N CYS A 243 -9.05 2.28 10.17
CA CYS A 243 -10.36 1.70 10.40
C CYS A 243 -11.07 2.37 11.59
N SER A 244 -12.40 2.34 11.56
CA SER A 244 -13.19 3.02 12.59
C SER A 244 -14.60 2.46 12.67
N ASP A 245 -15.20 2.60 13.84
CA ASP A 245 -16.63 2.38 14.06
C ASP A 245 -17.38 3.67 13.69
N GLU A 246 -18.27 3.58 12.72
CA GLU A 246 -19.01 4.74 12.20
C GLU A 246 -19.91 5.41 13.24
N ARG A 247 -20.40 4.66 14.22
CA ARG A 247 -21.23 5.17 15.31
C ARG A 247 -20.54 6.27 16.13
N PHE A 248 -19.20 6.29 16.10
CA PHE A 248 -18.35 7.22 16.86
C PHE A 248 -17.57 8.21 15.99
N HIS A 249 -17.86 8.33 14.69
CA HIS A 249 -17.16 9.25 13.79
C HIS A 249 -17.24 10.73 14.23
N ASN A 250 -18.30 11.07 14.94
CA ASN A 250 -18.51 12.40 15.48
C ASN A 250 -17.52 12.76 16.60
N LEU A 251 -16.94 11.77 17.30
CA LEU A 251 -16.01 11.99 18.43
C LEU A 251 -14.60 12.38 18.01
N GLY A 252 -14.22 12.21 16.73
CA GLY A 252 -12.92 12.62 16.21
C GLY A 252 -11.77 11.66 16.48
N GLY A 253 -12.05 10.36 16.75
CA GLY A 253 -11.02 9.36 17.07
C GLY A 253 -9.98 9.21 15.97
N MET A 254 -10.39 9.17 14.69
CA MET A 254 -9.46 9.10 13.55
C MET A 254 -8.54 10.33 13.48
N GLN A 255 -9.11 11.52 13.72
CA GLN A 255 -8.35 12.77 13.70
C GLN A 255 -7.35 12.85 14.87
N LEU A 256 -7.74 12.38 16.04
CA LEU A 256 -6.80 12.26 17.17
C LEU A 256 -5.62 11.35 16.82
N LEU A 257 -5.88 10.18 16.25
CA LEU A 257 -4.84 9.21 15.90
C LEU A 257 -3.85 9.74 14.87
N LEU A 258 -4.34 10.37 13.80
CA LEU A 258 -3.48 10.98 12.78
C LEU A 258 -2.66 12.13 13.36
N TRP A 259 -3.26 12.95 14.23
CA TRP A 259 -2.55 14.05 14.89
C TRP A 259 -1.45 13.53 15.82
N LYS A 260 -1.73 12.51 16.63
CA LYS A 260 -0.74 11.84 17.48
C LYS A 260 0.38 11.19 16.65
N ALA A 261 0.03 10.53 15.54
CA ALA A 261 1.04 9.96 14.64
C ALA A 261 1.95 11.03 14.02
N LEU A 262 1.39 12.18 13.64
CA LEU A 262 2.14 13.30 13.10
C LEU A 262 3.08 13.91 14.14
N GLN A 263 2.61 14.12 15.38
CA GLN A 263 3.45 14.60 16.49
C GLN A 263 4.62 13.64 16.75
N ASP A 264 4.33 12.36 16.95
CA ASP A 264 5.34 11.30 17.17
C ASP A 264 6.33 11.19 16.00
N GLY A 265 5.83 11.23 14.76
CA GLY A 265 6.70 11.23 13.58
C GLY A 265 7.67 12.41 13.56
N LYS A 266 7.18 13.62 13.86
CA LYS A 266 8.04 14.80 13.92
C LYS A 266 9.07 14.73 15.06
N GLU A 267 8.66 14.25 16.24
CA GLU A 267 9.55 14.04 17.40
C GLU A 267 10.66 13.02 17.08
N THR A 268 10.35 12.00 16.27
CA THR A 268 11.32 10.96 15.84
C THR A 268 12.09 11.32 14.56
N GLY A 269 11.97 12.56 14.08
CA GLY A 269 12.75 13.09 12.96
C GLY A 269 12.16 12.88 11.57
N ALA A 270 10.89 12.45 11.46
CA ALA A 270 10.22 12.37 10.16
C ALA A 270 10.05 13.77 9.55
N ARG A 271 10.38 13.88 8.27
CA ARG A 271 10.24 15.10 7.47
C ARG A 271 9.03 15.04 6.53
N GLU A 272 8.49 13.86 6.32
CA GLU A 272 7.33 13.63 5.47
C GLU A 272 6.32 12.68 6.14
N PHE A 273 5.01 12.98 5.96
CA PHE A 273 3.93 12.05 6.27
C PHE A 273 3.22 11.65 4.98
N ASP A 274 3.53 10.47 4.50
CA ASP A 274 2.89 9.86 3.34
C ASP A 274 1.50 9.32 3.73
N LEU A 275 0.44 9.94 3.22
CA LEU A 275 -0.94 9.53 3.43
C LEU A 275 -1.42 8.49 2.41
N GLY A 276 -0.53 8.04 1.53
CA GLY A 276 -0.79 7.01 0.53
C GLY A 276 -1.65 7.49 -0.65
N ARG A 277 -1.95 6.55 -1.54
CA ARG A 277 -2.69 6.82 -2.77
C ARG A 277 -4.20 6.96 -2.55
N SER A 278 -4.86 7.64 -3.49
CA SER A 278 -6.32 7.71 -3.61
C SER A 278 -6.72 7.52 -5.07
N ALA A 279 -7.70 6.67 -5.33
CA ALA A 279 -8.27 6.57 -6.67
C ALA A 279 -8.98 7.88 -7.05
N HIS A 280 -8.91 8.28 -8.31
CA HIS A 280 -9.44 9.55 -8.80
C HIS A 280 -10.96 9.70 -8.57
N ASP A 281 -11.69 8.59 -8.56
CA ASP A 281 -13.13 8.53 -8.30
C ASP A 281 -13.50 8.50 -6.80
N ASN A 282 -12.53 8.43 -5.89
CA ASN A 282 -12.76 8.40 -4.46
C ASN A 282 -12.72 9.81 -3.84
N ALA A 283 -13.69 10.64 -4.23
CA ALA A 283 -13.80 12.03 -3.77
C ALA A 283 -13.77 12.17 -2.23
N GLY A 284 -14.38 11.22 -1.51
CA GLY A 284 -14.42 11.26 -0.04
C GLY A 284 -13.04 11.11 0.60
N LEU A 285 -12.22 10.18 0.10
CA LEU A 285 -10.85 9.96 0.58
C LEU A 285 -9.94 11.12 0.18
N ILE A 286 -10.07 11.62 -1.04
CA ILE A 286 -9.34 12.77 -1.54
C ILE A 286 -9.61 13.98 -0.65
N THR A 287 -10.88 14.34 -0.45
CA THR A 287 -11.28 15.45 0.43
C THR A 287 -10.78 15.29 1.86
N PHE A 288 -10.81 14.05 2.38
CA PHE A 288 -10.28 13.77 3.72
C PHE A 288 -8.79 14.11 3.82
N LYS A 289 -7.97 13.68 2.86
CA LYS A 289 -6.52 13.95 2.86
C LYS A 289 -6.19 15.41 2.61
N ASP A 290 -6.91 16.09 1.71
CA ASP A 290 -6.75 17.52 1.47
C ASP A 290 -7.01 18.35 2.73
N ARG A 291 -8.02 17.98 3.51
CA ARG A 291 -8.34 18.64 4.78
C ARG A 291 -7.26 18.47 5.85
N TRP A 292 -6.32 17.57 5.65
CA TRP A 292 -5.08 17.46 6.42
C TRP A 292 -3.96 18.36 5.89
N GLY A 293 -4.22 19.13 4.83
CA GLY A 293 -3.21 19.99 4.21
C GLY A 293 -2.18 19.22 3.38
N ALA A 294 -2.53 18.01 2.96
CA ALA A 294 -1.64 17.19 2.13
C ALA A 294 -1.53 17.75 0.71
N ALA A 295 -0.32 17.81 0.19
CA ALA A 295 -0.06 18.05 -1.21
C ALA A 295 -0.43 16.82 -2.04
N ARG A 296 -0.94 17.04 -3.26
CA ARG A 296 -1.24 15.97 -4.22
C ARG A 296 -0.17 15.90 -5.28
N SER A 297 0.25 14.69 -5.63
CA SER A 297 1.03 14.41 -6.83
C SER A 297 0.37 13.30 -7.64
N GLN A 298 0.71 13.22 -8.92
CA GLN A 298 0.25 12.14 -9.79
C GLN A 298 1.08 10.88 -9.52
N LEU A 299 0.41 9.76 -9.31
CA LEU A 299 1.01 8.45 -9.17
C LEU A 299 0.54 7.56 -10.32
N THR A 300 1.46 7.15 -11.20
CA THR A 300 1.14 6.33 -12.36
C THR A 300 1.82 4.97 -12.25
N TYR A 301 1.03 3.90 -12.40
CA TYR A 301 1.55 2.54 -12.53
C TYR A 301 1.79 2.23 -13.98
N TRP A 302 2.96 1.69 -14.27
CA TRP A 302 3.43 1.39 -15.61
C TRP A 302 3.49 -0.12 -15.82
N ARG A 303 3.03 -0.61 -16.97
CA ARG A 303 2.93 -2.05 -17.26
C ARG A 303 3.52 -2.38 -18.62
N HIS A 304 4.09 -3.58 -18.70
CA HIS A 304 4.53 -4.25 -19.92
C HIS A 304 3.98 -5.69 -19.94
N PRO A 305 3.50 -6.25 -21.07
CA PRO A 305 3.33 -5.58 -22.35
C PRO A 305 2.14 -4.62 -22.38
N ALA A 306 2.27 -3.65 -23.25
CA ALA A 306 1.32 -2.53 -23.38
C ALA A 306 -0.11 -2.92 -23.82
N TRP A 307 -0.30 -4.09 -24.43
CA TRP A 307 -1.59 -4.53 -24.98
C TRP A 307 -2.57 -5.07 -23.91
N LEU A 308 -2.09 -5.32 -22.69
CA LEU A 308 -2.95 -5.62 -21.55
C LEU A 308 -3.57 -4.32 -21.02
N ALA A 309 -4.44 -3.70 -21.84
CA ALA A 309 -5.16 -2.50 -21.46
C ALA A 309 -5.99 -2.71 -20.18
N PRO A 310 -6.21 -1.65 -19.36
CA PRO A 310 -7.11 -1.72 -18.20
C PRO A 310 -8.51 -2.14 -18.69
N ILE A 311 -9.15 -3.04 -17.93
CA ILE A 311 -10.47 -3.61 -18.25
C ILE A 311 -11.61 -2.59 -17.98
N THR A 312 -11.34 -1.33 -18.16
CA THR A 312 -12.37 -0.27 -18.16
C THR A 312 -13.04 -0.08 -19.52
N ALA A 313 -12.57 -0.81 -20.56
CA ALA A 313 -13.17 -0.69 -21.91
C ALA A 313 -14.52 -1.43 -21.98
N PRO A 314 -15.58 -0.78 -22.53
CA PRO A 314 -16.83 -1.45 -22.83
C PRO A 314 -16.57 -2.61 -23.82
N GLY A 315 -17.01 -3.83 -23.51
CA GLY A 315 -16.87 -5.00 -24.42
C GLY A 315 -16.12 -6.21 -23.82
N TRP A 316 -15.60 -6.14 -22.59
CA TRP A 316 -14.91 -7.27 -21.93
C TRP A 316 -15.82 -8.50 -21.74
N ARG A 317 -17.14 -8.31 -21.53
CA ARG A 317 -18.12 -9.41 -21.42
C ARG A 317 -18.17 -10.27 -22.69
N THR A 318 -17.97 -9.66 -23.84
CA THR A 318 -17.97 -10.36 -25.14
C THR A 318 -16.69 -11.17 -25.37
N LYS A 319 -15.56 -10.77 -24.76
CA LYS A 319 -14.29 -11.50 -24.84
C LYS A 319 -14.25 -12.73 -23.92
N ILE A 320 -14.85 -12.62 -22.73
CA ILE A 320 -15.00 -13.77 -21.79
C ILE A 320 -15.93 -14.82 -22.38
N ALA A 321 -17.05 -14.39 -23.01
CA ALA A 321 -18.00 -15.29 -23.67
C ALA A 321 -17.41 -16.07 -24.85
N LYS A 322 -16.30 -15.60 -25.44
CA LYS A 322 -15.59 -16.24 -26.55
C LYS A 322 -14.39 -17.11 -26.11
N GLY A 323 -14.20 -17.36 -24.79
CA GLY A 323 -13.12 -18.21 -24.30
C GLY A 323 -11.70 -17.69 -24.55
N MET A 324 -11.55 -16.38 -24.89
CA MET A 324 -10.26 -15.78 -25.28
C MET A 324 -9.54 -15.05 -24.15
N ALA A 325 -10.05 -15.09 -22.92
CA ALA A 325 -9.37 -14.46 -21.77
C ALA A 325 -8.75 -15.55 -20.89
N PRO A 326 -7.44 -15.75 -20.94
CA PRO A 326 -6.80 -16.79 -20.15
C PRO A 326 -6.84 -16.54 -18.63
N HIS A 327 -7.01 -15.29 -18.18
CA HIS A 327 -6.96 -14.97 -16.75
C HIS A 327 -7.90 -13.80 -16.39
N ILE A 328 -8.48 -13.84 -15.20
CA ILE A 328 -9.35 -12.78 -14.65
C ILE A 328 -8.47 -11.71 -13.98
N PRO A 329 -8.41 -10.48 -14.49
CA PRO A 329 -7.62 -9.43 -13.85
C PRO A 329 -8.10 -9.07 -12.44
N ASP A 330 -7.19 -8.59 -11.58
CA ASP A 330 -7.46 -8.20 -10.20
C ASP A 330 -8.61 -7.20 -10.07
N SER A 331 -8.66 -6.24 -11.00
CA SER A 331 -9.74 -5.25 -11.08
C SER A 331 -11.12 -5.88 -11.28
N VAL A 332 -11.19 -7.00 -11.98
CA VAL A 332 -12.46 -7.73 -12.20
C VAL A 332 -12.85 -8.53 -10.97
N LEU A 333 -11.91 -9.15 -10.27
CA LEU A 333 -12.21 -9.84 -9.02
C LEU A 333 -12.70 -8.86 -7.94
N ILE A 334 -12.07 -7.70 -7.83
CA ILE A 334 -12.53 -6.62 -6.94
C ILE A 334 -13.86 -6.06 -7.44
N ALA A 335 -14.05 -5.86 -8.74
CA ALA A 335 -15.30 -5.37 -9.32
C ALA A 335 -16.43 -6.39 -9.19
N ALA A 336 -16.17 -7.69 -9.34
CA ALA A 336 -17.15 -8.76 -9.11
C ALA A 336 -17.62 -8.76 -7.67
N TRP A 337 -16.73 -8.53 -6.69
CA TRP A 337 -17.10 -8.36 -5.28
C TRP A 337 -17.85 -7.05 -5.02
N ARG A 338 -17.68 -6.02 -5.84
CA ARG A 338 -18.42 -4.74 -5.78
C ARG A 338 -19.78 -4.78 -6.50
N THR A 339 -20.20 -5.92 -7.07
CA THR A 339 -21.52 -6.04 -7.72
C THR A 339 -22.67 -5.81 -6.73
N LYS A 340 -23.86 -5.46 -7.28
CA LYS A 340 -25.07 -5.31 -6.46
C LYS A 340 -25.33 -6.56 -5.59
N LEU A 341 -25.12 -7.76 -6.15
CA LEU A 341 -25.31 -9.03 -5.46
C LEU A 341 -24.38 -9.16 -4.25
N ALA A 342 -23.08 -8.90 -4.42
CA ALA A 342 -22.12 -8.94 -3.33
C ALA A 342 -22.41 -7.87 -2.25
N ARG A 343 -22.86 -6.68 -2.65
CA ARG A 343 -23.28 -5.62 -1.71
C ARG A 343 -24.49 -6.00 -0.88
N THR A 344 -25.41 -6.76 -1.43
CA THR A 344 -26.59 -7.25 -0.72
C THR A 344 -26.24 -8.37 0.26
N ILE A 345 -25.30 -9.25 -0.09
CA ILE A 345 -24.94 -10.43 0.70
C ILE A 345 -23.86 -10.12 1.75
N ALA A 346 -22.90 -9.25 1.44
CA ALA A 346 -21.76 -8.95 2.31
C ALA A 346 -22.11 -8.56 3.77
N PRO A 347 -23.17 -7.77 4.06
CA PRO A 347 -23.57 -7.46 5.43
C PRO A 347 -24.01 -8.68 6.25
N HIS A 348 -24.49 -9.73 5.60
CA HIS A 348 -25.05 -10.92 6.24
C HIS A 348 -24.03 -12.08 6.32
N ILE A 349 -22.88 -11.96 5.68
CA ILE A 349 -21.83 -12.99 5.72
C ILE A 349 -21.20 -13.03 7.12
N PRO A 350 -21.10 -14.20 7.79
CA PRO A 350 -20.35 -14.34 9.04
C PRO A 350 -18.88 -13.90 8.88
N ASP A 351 -18.28 -13.33 9.94
CA ASP A 351 -16.88 -12.85 9.89
C ASP A 351 -15.90 -13.94 9.45
N ARG A 352 -16.10 -15.17 9.94
CA ARG A 352 -15.25 -16.31 9.55
C ARG A 352 -15.22 -16.55 8.04
N LEU A 353 -16.37 -16.45 7.39
CA LEU A 353 -16.48 -16.64 5.95
C LEU A 353 -15.91 -15.43 5.18
N LEU A 354 -16.16 -14.21 5.65
CA LEU A 354 -15.60 -13.00 5.07
C LEU A 354 -14.06 -12.99 5.12
N ILE A 355 -13.49 -13.44 6.24
CA ILE A 355 -12.04 -13.61 6.42
C ILE A 355 -11.50 -14.71 5.48
N ALA A 356 -12.19 -15.83 5.36
CA ALA A 356 -11.77 -16.92 4.46
C ALA A 356 -11.76 -16.47 2.99
N ILE A 357 -12.79 -15.73 2.56
CA ILE A 357 -12.85 -15.11 1.24
C ILE A 357 -11.69 -14.13 1.05
N GLY A 358 -11.42 -13.28 2.05
CA GLY A 358 -10.30 -12.36 2.01
C GLY A 358 -8.96 -13.08 1.87
N LYS A 359 -8.73 -14.13 2.65
CA LYS A 359 -7.51 -14.95 2.57
C LYS A 359 -7.32 -15.54 1.16
N LEU A 360 -8.38 -16.06 0.57
CA LEU A 360 -8.34 -16.61 -0.78
C LEU A 360 -8.05 -15.52 -1.82
N LEU A 361 -8.83 -14.43 -1.82
CA LEU A 361 -8.71 -13.37 -2.81
C LEU A 361 -7.33 -12.70 -2.77
N TYR A 362 -6.86 -12.27 -1.59
CA TYR A 362 -5.59 -11.56 -1.49
C TYR A 362 -4.37 -12.40 -1.82
N ARG A 363 -4.47 -13.74 -1.77
CA ARG A 363 -3.42 -14.63 -2.29
C ARG A 363 -3.27 -14.52 -3.81
N HIS A 364 -4.32 -14.09 -4.50
CA HIS A 364 -4.39 -14.00 -5.95
C HIS A 364 -4.37 -12.55 -6.48
N LEU A 365 -4.40 -11.54 -5.59
CA LEU A 365 -4.54 -10.11 -5.92
C LEU A 365 -3.26 -9.28 -5.68
N GLY A 366 -2.10 -9.85 -5.69
CA GLY A 366 -0.84 -9.15 -5.42
C GLY A 366 -0.47 -8.01 -6.36
#